data_5afe756d8ba017c42b864de9e8d2d973
#
_entry.id   5afe756d8ba017c42b864de9e8d2d973
#
_cell.length_a   1.000
_cell.length_b   1.000
_cell.length_c   1.000
_cell.angle_alpha   90.00
_cell.angle_beta   90.00
_cell.angle_gamma   90.00
#
_symmetry.space_group_name_H-M   'P 1'
#
loop_
_entity.id
_entity.type
_entity.pdbx_description
1 polymer ?
#
loop_
_entity_poly.entity_id
_entity_poly.type
_entity_poly.pdbx_seq_one_letter_code
_entity_poly.pdbx_strand_id
1 'polypeptide(L)'
;MKKILASTMMLATFALAGCTTTGATNNGTGTAIGTANEIGMNVFRAAIDNQCRSQIEKQNAWRVASVAMTEAQQESVKTNVCGCVSEQAPQQVTIVELGNAAIDSQYRTQLVAQVVAKSLQSCYTRFVQ
;
A
#
# COMPACT_ATOMS: atom_id res chain seq x y z
N MET A 1 -2.41 58.78 -28.72
CA MET A 1 -1.31 58.00 -28.18
C MET A 1 -1.85 56.62 -27.87
N LYS A 2 -1.51 55.69 -28.74
CA LYS A 2 -2.06 54.31 -28.75
C LYS A 2 -1.12 53.42 -27.96
N LYS A 3 -1.57 52.87 -26.86
CA LYS A 3 -0.85 51.79 -26.16
C LYS A 3 -1.54 50.46 -26.47
N ILE A 4 -0.88 49.72 -27.32
CA ILE A 4 -1.25 48.36 -27.70
C ILE A 4 -0.74 47.42 -26.60
N LEU A 5 -1.65 46.83 -25.84
CA LEU A 5 -1.37 45.76 -24.93
C LEU A 5 -1.46 44.44 -25.68
N ALA A 6 -0.31 43.89 -26.00
CA ALA A 6 -0.22 42.54 -26.56
C ALA A 6 -0.41 41.53 -25.42
N SER A 7 -1.54 40.85 -25.48
CA SER A 7 -1.89 39.75 -24.60
C SER A 7 -1.24 38.48 -25.11
N THR A 8 -0.13 38.08 -24.53
CA THR A 8 0.54 36.81 -24.82
C THR A 8 -0.19 35.68 -24.10
N MET A 9 -0.92 34.95 -24.89
CA MET A 9 -1.63 33.74 -24.48
C MET A 9 -0.61 32.61 -24.32
N MET A 10 -0.26 32.29 -23.06
CA MET A 10 0.66 31.21 -22.73
C MET A 10 -0.13 29.91 -22.73
N LEU A 11 -0.03 29.14 -23.81
CA LEU A 11 -0.50 27.76 -23.86
C LEU A 11 0.39 26.92 -22.95
N ALA A 12 -0.13 26.56 -21.78
CA ALA A 12 0.46 25.53 -20.93
C ALA A 12 0.13 24.16 -21.53
N THR A 13 1.06 23.64 -22.30
CA THR A 13 1.04 22.23 -22.72
C THR A 13 1.37 21.37 -21.49
N PHE A 14 0.34 20.75 -20.91
CA PHE A 14 0.52 19.66 -19.95
C PHE A 14 1.12 18.47 -20.72
N ALA A 15 2.42 18.34 -20.66
CA ALA A 15 3.08 17.09 -20.99
C ALA A 15 2.66 16.08 -19.91
N LEU A 16 1.79 15.13 -20.28
CA LEU A 16 1.65 13.89 -19.57
C LEU A 16 3.00 13.18 -19.67
N ALA A 17 3.84 13.41 -18.66
CA ALA A 17 4.99 12.57 -18.44
C ALA A 17 4.45 11.21 -18.00
N GLY A 18 4.12 10.39 -19.00
CA GLY A 18 4.00 8.97 -18.80
C GLY A 18 5.32 8.51 -18.20
N CYS A 19 5.30 7.94 -17.02
CA CYS A 19 6.41 7.17 -16.47
C CYS A 19 6.65 5.97 -17.39
N THR A 20 7.29 6.22 -18.50
CA THR A 20 7.99 5.17 -19.22
C THR A 20 9.29 4.97 -18.46
N THR A 21 9.30 4.02 -17.54
CA THR A 21 10.54 3.43 -17.06
C THR A 21 11.19 2.76 -18.26
N THR A 22 11.94 3.55 -19.01
CA THR A 22 12.85 3.06 -20.04
C THR A 22 14.03 2.39 -19.34
N GLY A 23 13.82 1.15 -18.95
CA GLY A 23 14.86 0.19 -18.66
C GLY A 23 14.73 -0.96 -19.65
N ALA A 24 14.76 -0.64 -20.94
CA ALA A 24 14.84 -1.64 -21.97
C ALA A 24 16.29 -2.08 -22.11
N THR A 25 16.63 -3.20 -21.52
CA THR A 25 17.67 -4.07 -22.03
C THR A 25 17.12 -5.48 -22.13
N ASN A 26 16.89 -5.83 -23.37
CA ASN A 26 16.82 -7.17 -23.96
C ASN A 26 17.10 -8.32 -22.99
N ASN A 27 16.12 -9.14 -22.85
CA ASN A 27 16.04 -10.58 -22.91
C ASN A 27 14.89 -11.10 -22.06
N GLY A 28 13.91 -11.63 -22.75
CA GLY A 28 13.14 -12.73 -22.22
C GLY A 28 11.99 -12.39 -21.30
N THR A 29 10.96 -13.05 -21.57
CA THR A 29 9.70 -13.31 -20.86
C THR A 29 9.75 -13.28 -19.31
N GLY A 30 10.96 -13.32 -18.71
CA GLY A 30 11.13 -13.28 -17.26
C GLY A 30 11.00 -11.88 -16.63
N THR A 31 11.36 -10.82 -17.34
CA THR A 31 11.38 -9.46 -16.77
C THR A 31 9.99 -8.87 -16.63
N ALA A 32 9.09 -9.17 -17.58
CA ALA A 32 7.69 -8.71 -17.50
C ALA A 32 6.93 -9.38 -16.35
N ILE A 33 7.20 -10.66 -16.08
CA ILE A 33 6.62 -11.40 -14.96
C ILE A 33 7.16 -10.85 -13.62
N GLY A 34 8.46 -10.54 -13.55
CA GLY A 34 9.06 -9.95 -12.36
C GLY A 34 8.44 -8.59 -12.01
N THR A 35 8.34 -7.70 -12.99
CA THR A 35 7.76 -6.36 -12.80
C THR A 35 6.27 -6.42 -12.42
N ALA A 36 5.49 -7.28 -13.07
CA ALA A 36 4.09 -7.48 -12.73
C ALA A 36 3.91 -8.04 -11.31
N ASN A 37 4.80 -8.93 -10.89
CA ASN A 37 4.79 -9.50 -9.55
C ASN A 37 5.18 -8.47 -8.49
N GLU A 38 6.14 -7.60 -8.77
CA GLU A 38 6.53 -6.49 -7.88
C GLU A 38 5.40 -5.46 -7.72
N ILE A 39 4.76 -5.07 -8.82
CA ILE A 39 3.61 -4.16 -8.78
C ILE A 39 2.45 -4.78 -7.99
N GLY A 40 2.12 -6.04 -8.26
CA GLY A 40 1.09 -6.78 -7.53
C GLY A 40 1.40 -6.89 -6.04
N MET A 41 2.65 -7.13 -5.69
CA MET A 41 3.09 -7.21 -4.30
C MET A 41 3.02 -5.86 -3.58
N ASN A 42 3.36 -4.77 -4.24
CA ASN A 42 3.25 -3.42 -3.66
C ASN A 42 1.79 -3.02 -3.42
N VAL A 43 0.92 -3.31 -4.37
CA VAL A 43 -0.54 -3.11 -4.22
C VAL A 43 -1.10 -3.97 -3.08
N PHE A 44 -0.66 -5.22 -2.99
CA PHE A 44 -1.05 -6.13 -1.91
C PHE A 44 -0.61 -5.61 -0.54
N ARG A 45 0.64 -5.18 -0.40
CA ARG A 45 1.16 -4.60 0.85
C ARG A 45 0.40 -3.33 1.27
N ALA A 46 0.07 -2.46 0.32
CA ALA A 46 -0.73 -1.27 0.59
C ALA A 46 -2.14 -1.63 1.08
N ALA A 47 -2.77 -2.64 0.50
CA ALA A 47 -4.06 -3.15 0.95
C ALA A 47 -3.98 -3.75 2.36
N ILE A 48 -2.91 -4.47 2.67
CA ILE A 48 -2.63 -5.03 4.00
C ILE A 48 -2.45 -3.90 5.02
N ASP A 49 -1.66 -2.87 4.72
CA ASP A 49 -1.44 -1.73 5.64
C ASP A 49 -2.75 -1.00 5.96
N ASN A 50 -3.55 -0.68 4.95
CA ASN A 50 -4.85 -0.04 5.13
C ASN A 50 -5.81 -0.89 5.98
N GLN A 51 -5.89 -2.18 5.70
CA GLN A 51 -6.74 -3.11 6.45
C GLN A 51 -6.26 -3.27 7.89
N CYS A 52 -4.94 -3.36 8.11
CA CYS A 52 -4.33 -3.46 9.42
C CYS A 52 -4.67 -2.23 10.29
N ARG A 53 -4.48 -1.03 9.76
CA ARG A 53 -4.81 0.23 10.46
C ARG A 53 -6.29 0.28 10.85
N SER A 54 -7.17 -0.07 9.92
CA SER A 54 -8.62 -0.16 10.19
C SER A 54 -8.96 -1.20 11.27
N GLN A 55 -8.28 -2.34 11.28
CA GLN A 55 -8.51 -3.36 12.30
C GLN A 55 -8.00 -2.95 13.68
N ILE A 56 -6.86 -2.27 13.77
CA ILE A 56 -6.35 -1.73 15.04
C ILE A 56 -7.37 -0.76 15.63
N GLU A 57 -7.89 0.18 14.84
CA GLU A 57 -8.85 1.18 15.31
C GLU A 57 -10.16 0.60 15.82
N LYS A 58 -10.56 -0.56 15.33
CA LYS A 58 -11.78 -1.28 15.78
C LYS A 58 -11.58 -2.05 17.07
N GLN A 59 -10.36 -2.27 17.51
CA GLN A 59 -10.12 -3.04 18.73
C GLN A 59 -10.39 -2.21 19.98
N ASN A 60 -11.10 -2.80 20.94
CA ASN A 60 -11.40 -2.14 22.23
C ASN A 60 -10.12 -1.78 22.99
N ALA A 61 -9.12 -2.65 22.97
CA ALA A 61 -7.83 -2.38 23.59
C ALA A 61 -7.15 -1.12 23.02
N TRP A 62 -7.22 -0.92 21.70
CA TRP A 62 -6.73 0.29 21.06
C TRP A 62 -7.49 1.53 21.51
N ARG A 63 -8.80 1.46 21.55
CA ARG A 63 -9.66 2.60 21.95
C ARG A 63 -9.34 3.08 23.37
N VAL A 64 -9.04 2.16 24.27
CA VAL A 64 -8.62 2.49 25.65
C VAL A 64 -7.20 3.05 25.68
N ALA A 65 -6.25 2.41 24.99
CA ALA A 65 -4.87 2.81 24.97
C ALA A 65 -4.64 4.17 24.26
N SER A 66 -5.35 4.42 23.18
CA SER A 66 -5.20 5.64 22.37
C SER A 66 -5.58 6.93 23.12
N VAL A 67 -6.46 6.85 24.10
CA VAL A 67 -6.85 8.02 24.92
C VAL A 67 -5.65 8.61 25.70
N ALA A 68 -4.71 7.75 26.10
CA ALA A 68 -3.50 8.16 26.81
C ALA A 68 -2.33 8.53 25.89
N MET A 69 -2.49 8.37 24.57
CA MET A 69 -1.43 8.60 23.57
C MET A 69 -1.66 9.90 22.81
N THR A 70 -0.58 10.59 22.48
CA THR A 70 -0.61 11.67 21.48
C THR A 70 -0.87 11.11 20.07
N GLU A 71 -1.33 11.94 19.13
CA GLU A 71 -1.52 11.53 17.74
C GLU A 71 -0.23 10.95 17.13
N ALA A 72 0.91 11.57 17.41
CA ALA A 72 2.20 11.09 16.94
C ALA A 72 2.55 9.69 17.49
N GLN A 73 2.22 9.42 18.75
CA GLN A 73 2.40 8.10 19.36
C GLN A 73 1.47 7.06 18.75
N GLN A 74 0.21 7.41 18.54
CA GLN A 74 -0.77 6.54 17.89
C GLN A 74 -0.31 6.17 16.47
N GLU A 75 0.15 7.14 15.69
CA GLU A 75 0.64 6.91 14.34
C GLU A 75 1.91 6.05 14.32
N SER A 76 2.82 6.28 15.28
CA SER A 76 4.03 5.46 15.43
C SER A 76 3.70 4.00 15.71
N VAL A 77 2.77 3.73 16.62
CA VAL A 77 2.33 2.35 16.94
C VAL A 77 1.69 1.69 15.72
N LYS A 78 0.75 2.39 15.04
CA LYS A 78 0.12 1.87 13.82
C LYS A 78 1.16 1.55 12.75
N THR A 79 2.11 2.44 12.52
CA THR A 79 3.17 2.27 11.52
C THR A 79 4.05 1.06 11.84
N ASN A 80 4.46 0.91 13.10
CA ASN A 80 5.31 -0.20 13.50
C ASN A 80 4.59 -1.56 13.42
N VAL A 81 3.36 -1.63 13.94
CA VAL A 81 2.57 -2.87 13.92
C VAL A 81 2.18 -3.25 12.49
N CYS A 82 1.65 -2.31 11.72
CA CYS A 82 1.18 -2.59 10.36
C CYS A 82 2.33 -2.75 9.37
N GLY A 83 3.48 -2.11 9.61
CA GLY A 83 4.73 -2.40 8.89
C GLY A 83 5.16 -3.85 9.06
N CYS A 84 5.20 -4.34 10.30
CA CYS A 84 5.47 -5.76 10.58
C CYS A 84 4.47 -6.70 9.89
N VAL A 85 3.17 -6.38 9.93
CA VAL A 85 2.13 -7.16 9.25
C VAL A 85 2.35 -7.17 7.74
N SER A 86 2.68 -6.03 7.15
CA SER A 86 2.94 -5.91 5.71
C SER A 86 4.20 -6.66 5.26
N GLU A 87 5.22 -6.77 6.13
CA GLU A 87 6.42 -7.56 5.87
C GLU A 87 6.16 -9.07 5.96
N GLN A 88 5.31 -9.50 6.88
CA GLN A 88 4.97 -10.92 7.05
C GLN A 88 3.94 -11.42 6.04
N ALA A 89 3.09 -10.53 5.53
CA ALA A 89 2.00 -10.88 4.62
C ALA A 89 2.44 -11.67 3.38
N PRO A 90 3.52 -11.30 2.67
CA PRO A 90 3.97 -12.05 1.49
C PRO A 90 4.35 -13.50 1.76
N GLN A 91 4.75 -13.81 3.00
CA GLN A 91 5.15 -15.16 3.39
C GLN A 91 3.95 -16.08 3.66
N GLN A 92 2.75 -15.51 3.74
CA GLN A 92 1.51 -16.22 4.05
C GLN A 92 0.61 -16.44 2.85
N VAL A 93 1.02 -15.96 1.68
CA VAL A 93 0.25 -16.05 0.43
C VAL A 93 1.06 -16.73 -0.66
N THR A 94 0.38 -17.51 -1.45
CA THR A 94 0.97 -18.16 -2.64
C THR A 94 0.78 -17.29 -3.88
N ILE A 95 1.58 -17.54 -4.91
CA ILE A 95 1.44 -16.86 -6.22
C ILE A 95 0.04 -17.09 -6.82
N VAL A 96 -0.53 -18.27 -6.61
CA VAL A 96 -1.88 -18.61 -7.08
C VAL A 96 -2.94 -17.76 -6.37
N GLU A 97 -2.82 -17.61 -5.05
CA GLU A 97 -3.72 -16.75 -4.26
C GLU A 97 -3.61 -15.28 -4.66
N LEU A 98 -2.40 -14.80 -4.92
CA LEU A 98 -2.20 -13.44 -5.44
C LEU A 98 -2.81 -13.28 -6.83
N GLY A 99 -2.68 -14.27 -7.70
CA GLY A 99 -3.31 -14.28 -9.02
C GLY A 99 -4.82 -14.21 -8.93
N ASN A 100 -5.44 -15.01 -8.08
CA ASN A 100 -6.88 -14.99 -7.84
C ASN A 100 -7.33 -13.65 -7.24
N ALA A 101 -6.58 -13.10 -6.30
CA ALA A 101 -6.87 -11.80 -5.69
C ALA A 101 -6.75 -10.63 -6.68
N ALA A 102 -5.95 -10.77 -7.74
CA ALA A 102 -5.82 -9.76 -8.78
C ALA A 102 -7.10 -9.63 -9.63
N ILE A 103 -7.78 -10.75 -9.90
CA ILE A 103 -8.96 -10.81 -10.77
C ILE A 103 -10.29 -10.81 -10.01
N ASP A 104 -10.30 -11.24 -8.76
CA ASP A 104 -11.51 -11.33 -7.93
C ASP A 104 -11.39 -10.40 -6.70
N SER A 105 -12.20 -9.35 -6.67
CA SER A 105 -12.20 -8.37 -5.58
C SER A 105 -12.73 -8.93 -4.26
N GLN A 106 -13.67 -9.88 -4.29
CA GLN A 106 -14.19 -10.52 -3.08
C GLN A 106 -13.14 -11.44 -2.48
N TYR A 107 -12.50 -12.26 -3.32
CA TYR A 107 -11.40 -13.11 -2.89
C TYR A 107 -10.25 -12.30 -2.29
N ARG A 108 -9.87 -11.20 -2.94
CA ARG A 108 -8.85 -10.28 -2.43
C ARG A 108 -9.20 -9.74 -1.04
N THR A 109 -10.43 -9.29 -0.84
CA THR A 109 -10.87 -8.77 0.46
C THR A 109 -10.78 -9.83 1.56
N GLN A 110 -11.19 -11.05 1.28
CA GLN A 110 -11.12 -12.17 2.22
C GLN A 110 -9.67 -12.57 2.52
N LEU A 111 -8.83 -12.66 1.49
CA LEU A 111 -7.42 -13.00 1.63
C LEU A 111 -6.68 -11.97 2.50
N VAL A 112 -6.86 -10.70 2.21
CA VAL A 112 -6.27 -9.58 2.98
C VAL A 112 -6.74 -9.64 4.44
N ALA A 113 -8.02 -9.84 4.69
CA ALA A 113 -8.57 -9.93 6.05
C ALA A 113 -7.97 -11.12 6.84
N GLN A 114 -7.82 -12.28 6.20
CA GLN A 114 -7.22 -13.46 6.83
C GLN A 114 -5.73 -13.26 7.15
N VAL A 115 -4.97 -12.72 6.22
CA VAL A 115 -3.54 -12.45 6.40
C VAL A 115 -3.33 -11.43 7.51
N VAL A 116 -4.10 -10.35 7.53
CA VAL A 116 -4.04 -9.34 8.60
C VAL A 116 -4.39 -9.95 9.95
N ALA A 117 -5.46 -10.73 10.05
CA ALA A 117 -5.88 -11.35 11.30
C ALA A 117 -4.80 -12.29 11.88
N LYS A 118 -4.15 -13.08 11.02
CA LYS A 118 -3.07 -13.99 11.44
C LYS A 118 -1.80 -13.25 11.87
N SER A 119 -1.41 -12.22 11.14
CA SER A 119 -0.16 -11.50 11.37
C SER A 119 -0.28 -10.47 12.49
N LEU A 120 -1.46 -9.88 12.66
CA LEU A 120 -1.68 -8.77 13.61
C LEU A 120 -1.37 -9.21 15.04
N GLN A 121 -1.80 -10.38 15.44
CA GLN A 121 -1.56 -10.87 16.81
C GLN A 121 -0.07 -11.05 17.10
N SER A 122 0.69 -11.64 16.20
CA SER A 122 2.13 -11.84 16.36
C SER A 122 2.92 -10.54 16.32
N CYS A 123 2.52 -9.60 15.46
CA CYS A 123 3.14 -8.29 15.37
C CYS A 123 2.79 -7.40 16.57
N TYR A 124 1.54 -7.46 17.05
CA TYR A 124 1.14 -6.69 18.22
C TYR A 124 1.91 -7.08 19.47
N THR A 125 2.05 -8.37 19.75
CA THR A 125 2.82 -8.84 20.91
C THR A 125 4.29 -8.43 20.88
N ARG A 126 4.86 -8.19 19.68
CA ARG A 126 6.24 -7.76 19.54
C ARG A 126 6.48 -6.30 19.96
N PHE A 127 5.45 -5.44 19.82
CA PHE A 127 5.56 -3.98 20.04
C PHE A 127 4.88 -3.48 21.30
N VAL A 128 4.09 -4.31 21.98
CA VAL A 128 3.28 -3.92 23.15
C VAL A 128 3.68 -4.65 24.43
N GLN A 129 4.78 -5.43 24.41
CA GLN A 129 5.39 -6.04 25.62
C GLN A 129 6.26 -5.07 26.38
#